data_6488a0891f67bec790e1f99159784187
#
_entry.id   6488a0891f67bec790e1f99159784187
#
_cell.length_a   1.000
_cell.length_b   1.000
_cell.length_c   1.000
_cell.angle_alpha   90.00
_cell.angle_beta   90.00
_cell.angle_gamma   90.00
#
_symmetry.space_group_name_H-M   'P 1'
#
loop_
_entity.id
_entity.type
_entity.pdbx_description
1 polymer ?
#
loop_
_entity_poly.entity_id
_entity_poly.type
_entity_poly.pdbx_seq_one_letter_code
_entity_poly.pdbx_strand_id
1 'polypeptide(L)'
;AEGLSPFVRQFNYQNNLVTTSKLVTLSIKYGISRLVFTSSMAVYGNNTVPFKEMYAPQPIDPYGIAKMACERDIQIAGEQHGLDWCIIRPHNVYGEKQNIWDKYRNVLGIWMNKHLNGEPVTLFGDGTQRRAFSYIGDSVEPLWKAGIDDRASKQIINLGGITDVSIKEAADTLIEVMDGGKIVELEQRHEVHSAYSTYSKSVELLDFEHKTNLKEGLTKMWKWAQLQPKRKQFKWKEYELDVGLYEFWK
;
A
#
# COMPACT_ATOMS: atom_id res chain seq x y z
N ALA A 1 4.40 3.92 -6.25
CA ALA A 1 5.57 3.18 -6.78
C ALA A 1 6.64 2.95 -5.69
N GLU A 2 6.25 2.40 -4.54
CA GLU A 2 7.12 2.23 -3.37
C GLU A 2 8.47 1.58 -3.75
N GLY A 3 8.47 0.32 -4.16
CA GLY A 3 9.71 -0.38 -4.52
C GLY A 3 10.45 0.21 -5.74
N LEU A 4 9.76 0.91 -6.62
CA LEU A 4 10.35 1.55 -7.80
C LEU A 4 10.87 2.97 -7.50
N SER A 5 10.42 3.59 -6.41
CA SER A 5 10.68 5.00 -6.11
C SER A 5 12.17 5.39 -6.05
N PRO A 6 13.13 4.53 -5.63
CA PRO A 6 14.54 4.87 -5.69
C PRO A 6 15.08 5.11 -7.10
N PHE A 7 14.45 4.52 -8.10
CA PHE A 7 14.88 4.54 -9.50
C PHE A 7 14.10 5.55 -10.35
N VAL A 8 13.02 6.15 -9.81
CA VAL A 8 12.15 7.14 -10.47
C VAL A 8 11.75 8.24 -9.48
N ARG A 9 12.73 8.89 -8.89
CA ARG A 9 12.56 9.83 -7.77
C ARG A 9 11.71 11.05 -8.14
N GLN A 10 12.02 11.70 -9.27
CA GLN A 10 11.29 12.88 -9.76
C GLN A 10 9.83 12.51 -10.07
N PHE A 11 9.61 11.42 -10.80
CA PHE A 11 8.27 10.91 -11.07
C PHE A 11 7.50 10.65 -9.78
N ASN A 12 8.15 10.03 -8.78
CA ASN A 12 7.54 9.76 -7.48
C ASN A 12 7.11 11.05 -6.77
N TYR A 13 8.00 12.05 -6.66
CA TYR A 13 7.67 13.31 -6.01
C TYR A 13 6.62 14.11 -6.79
N GLN A 14 6.72 14.14 -8.12
CA GLN A 14 5.74 14.82 -8.96
C GLN A 14 4.31 14.26 -8.78
N ASN A 15 4.17 12.94 -8.74
CA ASN A 15 2.88 12.27 -8.68
C ASN A 15 2.31 12.12 -7.25
N ASN A 16 3.15 12.14 -6.22
CA ASN A 16 2.70 12.10 -4.84
C ASN A 16 2.69 13.50 -4.20
N LEU A 17 3.85 14.13 -4.04
CA LEU A 17 3.98 15.36 -3.28
C LEU A 17 3.41 16.58 -4.01
N VAL A 18 3.88 16.84 -5.23
CA VAL A 18 3.43 18.03 -6.00
C VAL A 18 1.94 17.97 -6.31
N THR A 19 1.44 16.77 -6.68
CA THR A 19 0.01 16.58 -6.94
C THR A 19 -0.82 16.80 -5.67
N THR A 20 -0.39 16.27 -4.53
CA THR A 20 -1.08 16.46 -3.24
C THR A 20 -1.10 17.94 -2.83
N SER A 21 0.03 18.66 -2.94
CA SER A 21 0.10 20.08 -2.65
C SER A 21 -0.90 20.91 -3.50
N LYS A 22 -1.05 20.56 -4.78
CA LYS A 22 -2.10 21.18 -5.64
C LYS A 22 -3.51 20.88 -5.13
N LEU A 23 -3.78 19.64 -4.72
CA LEU A 23 -5.09 19.26 -4.16
C LEU A 23 -5.37 19.98 -2.85
N VAL A 24 -4.40 20.12 -1.95
CA VAL A 24 -4.51 20.89 -0.71
C VAL A 24 -4.89 22.34 -1.04
N THR A 25 -4.17 22.98 -1.96
CA THR A 25 -4.46 24.36 -2.39
C THR A 25 -5.89 24.50 -2.94
N LEU A 26 -6.32 23.56 -3.79
CA LEU A 26 -7.67 23.57 -4.35
C LEU A 26 -8.74 23.30 -3.29
N SER A 27 -8.47 22.39 -2.34
CA SER A 27 -9.39 22.12 -1.23
C SER A 27 -9.66 23.36 -0.39
N ILE A 28 -8.62 24.12 -0.06
CA ILE A 28 -8.76 25.39 0.66
C ILE A 28 -9.52 26.41 -0.19
N LYS A 29 -9.09 26.60 -1.44
CA LYS A 29 -9.67 27.61 -2.33
C LYS A 29 -11.16 27.40 -2.59
N TYR A 30 -11.61 26.16 -2.68
CA TYR A 30 -12.99 25.81 -2.99
C TYR A 30 -13.81 25.40 -1.75
N GLY A 31 -13.29 25.53 -0.56
CA GLY A 31 -14.02 25.28 0.68
C GLY A 31 -14.46 23.83 0.84
N ILE A 32 -13.62 22.87 0.48
CA ILE A 32 -13.91 21.45 0.67
C ILE A 32 -14.03 21.15 2.16
N SER A 33 -15.10 20.48 2.56
CA SER A 33 -15.42 20.23 3.97
C SER A 33 -14.36 19.38 4.68
N ARG A 34 -13.81 18.35 4.01
CA ARG A 34 -12.70 17.54 4.55
C ARG A 34 -11.89 16.90 3.43
N LEU A 35 -10.57 16.93 3.56
CA LEU A 35 -9.63 16.21 2.70
C LEU A 35 -9.25 14.86 3.34
N VAL A 36 -9.62 13.74 2.73
CA VAL A 36 -9.13 12.42 3.14
C VAL A 36 -7.90 12.07 2.31
N PHE A 37 -6.79 11.88 2.98
CA PHE A 37 -5.52 11.54 2.34
C PHE A 37 -5.13 10.09 2.61
N THR A 38 -5.03 9.29 1.55
CA THR A 38 -4.48 7.95 1.63
C THR A 38 -2.96 8.02 1.62
N SER A 39 -2.39 7.98 2.83
CA SER A 39 -0.95 7.90 3.06
C SER A 39 -0.44 6.46 2.88
N SER A 40 0.48 6.01 3.69
CA SER A 40 1.04 4.66 3.64
C SER A 40 1.72 4.30 4.96
N MET A 41 1.77 3.01 5.29
CA MET A 41 2.65 2.51 6.35
C MET A 41 4.15 2.72 6.04
N ALA A 42 4.52 2.99 4.79
CA ALA A 42 5.90 3.30 4.39
C ALA A 42 6.48 4.54 5.11
N VAL A 43 5.63 5.40 5.66
CA VAL A 43 6.09 6.54 6.48
C VAL A 43 6.78 6.10 7.77
N TYR A 44 6.48 4.90 8.27
CA TYR A 44 7.10 4.40 9.50
C TYR A 44 8.55 3.91 9.29
N GLY A 45 8.85 3.34 8.14
CA GLY A 45 10.20 2.87 7.80
C GLY A 45 10.80 1.96 8.86
N ASN A 46 11.88 2.41 9.50
CA ASN A 46 12.65 1.64 10.50
C ASN A 46 12.10 1.67 11.93
N ASN A 47 10.88 2.15 12.13
CA ASN A 47 10.25 2.08 13.45
C ASN A 47 10.01 0.63 13.91
N THR A 48 9.90 0.43 15.22
CA THR A 48 9.58 -0.87 15.82
C THR A 48 8.12 -1.25 15.55
N VAL A 49 7.88 -2.49 15.15
CA VAL A 49 6.52 -3.05 15.00
C VAL A 49 5.96 -3.51 16.35
N PRO A 50 4.61 -3.50 16.55
CA PRO A 50 3.60 -2.95 15.64
C PRO A 50 3.66 -1.41 15.58
N PHE A 51 3.55 -0.85 14.39
CA PHE A 51 3.56 0.60 14.21
C PHE A 51 2.35 1.26 14.89
N LYS A 52 2.59 2.39 15.56
CA LYS A 52 1.56 3.20 16.20
C LYS A 52 1.52 4.58 15.56
N GLU A 53 0.33 5.17 15.45
CA GLU A 53 0.13 6.47 14.78
C GLU A 53 0.96 7.60 15.41
N MET A 54 1.26 7.49 16.70
CA MET A 54 2.08 8.44 17.45
C MET A 54 3.59 8.37 17.15
N TYR A 55 4.06 7.34 16.45
CA TYR A 55 5.48 7.22 16.14
C TYR A 55 5.92 8.30 15.15
N ALA A 56 7.08 8.90 15.42
CA ALA A 56 7.71 9.80 14.48
C ALA A 56 8.04 9.05 13.18
N PRO A 57 7.65 9.59 12.01
CA PRO A 57 7.97 8.99 10.72
C PRO A 57 9.48 8.82 10.50
N GLN A 58 9.90 7.65 10.01
CA GLN A 58 11.30 7.32 9.68
C GLN A 58 11.38 6.59 8.33
N PRO A 59 10.85 7.17 7.25
CA PRO A 59 10.81 6.51 5.94
C PRO A 59 12.21 6.18 5.42
N ILE A 60 12.32 5.03 4.73
CA ILE A 60 13.60 4.52 4.19
C ILE A 60 13.68 4.62 2.66
N ASP A 61 12.64 5.09 2.01
CA ASP A 61 12.57 5.23 0.56
C ASP A 61 11.90 6.54 0.12
N PRO A 62 12.09 6.98 -1.13
CA PRO A 62 11.52 8.23 -1.64
C PRO A 62 9.98 8.26 -1.62
N TYR A 63 9.31 7.11 -1.71
CA TYR A 63 7.86 7.04 -1.62
C TYR A 63 7.37 7.36 -0.21
N GLY A 64 7.95 6.75 0.80
CA GLY A 64 7.65 7.04 2.21
C GLY A 64 7.94 8.49 2.57
N ILE A 65 9.07 9.05 2.07
CA ILE A 65 9.40 10.48 2.24
C ILE A 65 8.31 11.37 1.62
N ALA A 66 7.88 11.07 0.39
CA ALA A 66 6.82 11.85 -0.26
C ALA A 66 5.49 11.80 0.52
N LYS A 67 5.09 10.62 1.01
CA LYS A 67 3.88 10.45 1.81
C LYS A 67 3.97 11.20 3.14
N MET A 68 5.09 11.10 3.85
CA MET A 68 5.34 11.86 5.08
C MET A 68 5.26 13.38 4.85
N ALA A 69 5.87 13.88 3.78
CA ALA A 69 5.83 15.30 3.43
C ALA A 69 4.40 15.76 3.12
N CYS A 70 3.60 14.94 2.42
CA CYS A 70 2.19 15.23 2.18
C CYS A 70 1.38 15.29 3.49
N GLU A 71 1.60 14.36 4.42
CA GLU A 71 0.93 14.38 5.73
C GLU A 71 1.21 15.70 6.45
N ARG A 72 2.47 16.13 6.48
CA ARG A 72 2.84 17.37 7.17
C ARG A 72 2.27 18.61 6.48
N ASP A 73 2.28 18.67 5.15
CA ASP A 73 1.69 19.77 4.36
C ASP A 73 0.18 19.91 4.66
N ILE A 74 -0.55 18.78 4.69
CA ILE A 74 -1.98 18.74 5.01
C ILE A 74 -2.25 19.24 6.44
N GLN A 75 -1.46 18.82 7.43
CA GLN A 75 -1.58 19.26 8.81
C GLN A 75 -1.37 20.79 8.94
N ILE A 76 -0.31 21.32 8.30
CA ILE A 76 -0.02 22.75 8.27
C ILE A 76 -1.17 23.52 7.60
N ALA A 77 -1.73 23.00 6.51
CA ALA A 77 -2.89 23.59 5.86
C ALA A 77 -4.11 23.65 6.80
N GLY A 78 -4.29 22.63 7.63
CA GLY A 78 -5.30 22.62 8.70
C GLY A 78 -5.05 23.67 9.76
N GLU A 79 -3.79 23.84 10.21
CA GLU A 79 -3.37 24.83 11.21
C GLU A 79 -3.52 26.27 10.69
N GLN A 80 -3.12 26.53 9.44
CA GLN A 80 -3.04 27.88 8.87
C GLN A 80 -4.32 28.34 8.17
N HIS A 81 -5.08 27.42 7.56
CA HIS A 81 -6.21 27.75 6.69
C HIS A 81 -7.51 27.09 7.12
N GLY A 82 -7.52 26.34 8.22
CA GLY A 82 -8.73 25.70 8.73
C GLY A 82 -9.23 24.52 7.90
N LEU A 83 -8.40 23.97 6.99
CA LEU A 83 -8.76 22.76 6.24
C LEU A 83 -8.97 21.60 7.22
N ASP A 84 -10.15 20.98 7.18
CA ASP A 84 -10.35 19.72 7.88
C ASP A 84 -9.76 18.57 7.08
N TRP A 85 -9.22 17.57 7.78
CA TRP A 85 -8.51 16.47 7.15
C TRP A 85 -8.59 15.18 7.95
N CYS A 86 -8.46 14.04 7.24
CA CYS A 86 -8.19 12.75 7.82
C CYS A 86 -7.09 12.06 7.01
N ILE A 87 -6.06 11.56 7.69
CA ILE A 87 -4.94 10.84 7.07
C ILE A 87 -5.05 9.37 7.41
N ILE A 88 -5.20 8.54 6.40
CA ILE A 88 -5.25 7.08 6.53
C ILE A 88 -3.93 6.48 6.10
N ARG A 89 -3.34 5.63 6.94
CA ARG A 89 -2.13 4.84 6.66
C ARG A 89 -2.52 3.38 6.44
N PRO A 90 -2.85 2.98 5.18
CA PRO A 90 -3.27 1.62 4.90
C PRO A 90 -2.10 0.65 4.88
N HIS A 91 -2.41 -0.62 5.14
CA HIS A 91 -1.49 -1.75 5.04
C HIS A 91 -1.83 -2.61 3.83
N ASN A 92 -0.89 -2.87 2.95
CA ASN A 92 -0.91 -3.81 1.82
C ASN A 92 -2.33 -4.19 1.34
N VAL A 93 -3.11 -3.18 0.95
CA VAL A 93 -4.49 -3.38 0.49
C VAL A 93 -4.48 -4.18 -0.81
N TYR A 94 -5.30 -5.24 -0.85
CA TYR A 94 -5.45 -6.12 -2.00
C TYR A 94 -6.93 -6.44 -2.25
N GLY A 95 -7.24 -6.92 -3.44
CA GLY A 95 -8.59 -7.34 -3.82
C GLY A 95 -8.89 -7.13 -5.29
N GLU A 96 -10.14 -7.32 -5.65
CA GLU A 96 -10.65 -7.15 -7.00
C GLU A 96 -10.39 -5.73 -7.51
N LYS A 97 -10.24 -5.60 -8.81
CA LYS A 97 -9.93 -4.35 -9.54
C LYS A 97 -8.52 -3.79 -9.29
N GLN A 98 -7.66 -4.50 -8.53
CA GLN A 98 -6.26 -4.15 -8.41
C GLN A 98 -5.57 -4.28 -9.78
N ASN A 99 -4.61 -3.39 -10.07
CA ASN A 99 -3.78 -3.53 -11.27
C ASN A 99 -2.81 -4.71 -11.11
N ILE A 100 -3.19 -5.89 -11.62
CA ILE A 100 -2.39 -7.11 -11.59
C ILE A 100 -1.29 -7.13 -12.67
N TRP A 101 -1.31 -6.21 -13.62
CA TRP A 101 -0.32 -6.11 -14.71
C TRP A 101 0.89 -5.23 -14.36
N ASP A 102 0.91 -4.66 -13.17
CA ASP A 102 2.06 -3.88 -12.69
C ASP A 102 3.19 -4.85 -12.26
N LYS A 103 4.39 -4.61 -12.77
CA LYS A 103 5.57 -5.43 -12.50
C LYS A 103 6.23 -5.14 -11.14
N TYR A 104 5.93 -3.99 -10.54
CA TYR A 104 6.75 -3.40 -9.48
C TYR A 104 6.09 -3.36 -8.12
N ARG A 105 4.77 -3.49 -8.04
CA ARG A 105 4.01 -3.32 -6.79
C ARG A 105 2.81 -4.24 -6.72
N ASN A 106 2.30 -4.40 -5.49
CA ASN A 106 1.15 -5.25 -5.16
C ASN A 106 1.46 -6.72 -5.43
N VAL A 107 2.33 -7.27 -4.62
CA VAL A 107 2.92 -8.61 -4.77
C VAL A 107 1.89 -9.70 -5.08
N LEU A 108 0.73 -9.71 -4.42
CA LEU A 108 -0.33 -10.70 -4.65
C LEU A 108 -0.88 -10.63 -6.09
N GLY A 109 -1.09 -9.41 -6.61
CA GLY A 109 -1.51 -9.21 -8.00
C GLY A 109 -0.43 -9.62 -9.01
N ILE A 110 0.85 -9.33 -8.71
CA ILE A 110 1.99 -9.77 -9.53
C ILE A 110 2.01 -11.29 -9.63
N TRP A 111 1.87 -12.00 -8.52
CA TRP A 111 1.88 -13.46 -8.49
C TRP A 111 0.71 -14.07 -9.24
N MET A 112 -0.50 -13.53 -9.10
CA MET A 112 -1.68 -13.96 -9.87
C MET A 112 -1.45 -13.78 -11.37
N ASN A 113 -0.94 -12.62 -11.80
CA ASN A 113 -0.65 -12.38 -13.21
C ASN A 113 0.44 -13.31 -13.75
N LYS A 114 1.49 -13.58 -13.00
CA LYS A 114 2.51 -14.57 -13.35
C LYS A 114 1.92 -15.95 -13.55
N HIS A 115 1.13 -16.42 -12.60
CA HIS A 115 0.46 -17.73 -12.68
C HIS A 115 -0.45 -17.82 -13.92
N LEU A 116 -1.25 -16.78 -14.23
CA LEU A 116 -2.08 -16.70 -15.44
C LEU A 116 -1.27 -16.82 -16.74
N ASN A 117 0.01 -16.45 -16.72
CA ASN A 117 0.93 -16.56 -17.84
C ASN A 117 1.80 -17.81 -17.82
N GLY A 118 1.59 -18.74 -16.87
CA GLY A 118 2.39 -19.95 -16.71
C GLY A 118 3.78 -19.72 -16.10
N GLU A 119 3.99 -18.56 -15.48
CA GLU A 119 5.24 -18.19 -14.82
C GLU A 119 5.20 -18.55 -13.32
N PRO A 120 6.35 -18.83 -12.68
CA PRO A 120 6.39 -19.12 -11.25
C PRO A 120 6.13 -17.87 -10.40
N VAL A 121 5.59 -18.10 -9.20
CA VAL A 121 5.55 -17.12 -8.09
C VAL A 121 6.97 -16.84 -7.63
N THR A 122 7.32 -15.57 -7.45
CA THR A 122 8.68 -15.19 -7.06
C THR A 122 8.73 -14.63 -5.64
N LEU A 123 9.62 -15.18 -4.81
CA LEU A 123 9.95 -14.67 -3.49
C LEU A 123 11.29 -13.93 -3.55
N PHE A 124 11.41 -12.84 -2.79
CA PHE A 124 12.67 -12.15 -2.60
C PHE A 124 13.28 -12.56 -1.26
N GLY A 125 14.49 -13.12 -1.30
CA GLY A 125 15.09 -13.79 -0.15
C GLY A 125 14.33 -15.05 0.23
N ASP A 126 14.34 -15.39 1.51
CA ASP A 126 13.72 -16.60 2.08
C ASP A 126 12.19 -16.46 2.34
N GLY A 127 11.62 -15.28 2.08
CA GLY A 127 10.20 -15.01 2.29
C GLY A 127 9.78 -14.86 3.75
N THR A 128 10.72 -14.69 4.69
CA THR A 128 10.42 -14.50 6.14
C THR A 128 9.93 -13.10 6.47
N GLN A 129 10.00 -12.14 5.53
CA GLN A 129 9.49 -10.79 5.73
C GLN A 129 8.00 -10.83 6.10
N ARG A 130 7.58 -10.05 7.09
CA ARG A 130 6.21 -10.06 7.60
C ARG A 130 5.42 -8.84 7.15
N ARG A 131 4.19 -9.07 6.71
CA ARG A 131 3.24 -8.03 6.26
C ARG A 131 1.83 -8.34 6.76
N ALA A 132 1.09 -7.29 7.08
CA ALA A 132 -0.35 -7.40 7.26
C ALA A 132 -1.03 -7.07 5.92
N PHE A 133 -1.90 -7.94 5.45
CA PHE A 133 -2.68 -7.75 4.23
C PHE A 133 -4.12 -7.37 4.56
N SER A 134 -4.65 -6.37 3.87
CA SER A 134 -6.00 -5.85 4.09
C SER A 134 -6.85 -6.07 2.85
N TYR A 135 -7.94 -6.80 2.99
CA TYR A 135 -8.88 -6.96 1.89
C TYR A 135 -9.61 -5.65 1.60
N ILE A 136 -9.71 -5.29 0.33
CA ILE A 136 -10.32 -4.02 -0.10
C ILE A 136 -11.78 -3.88 0.36
N GLY A 137 -12.55 -4.97 0.35
CA GLY A 137 -13.93 -4.97 0.79
C GLY A 137 -14.12 -4.55 2.25
N ASP A 138 -13.14 -4.87 3.12
CA ASP A 138 -13.17 -4.46 4.52
C ASP A 138 -12.67 -3.02 4.72
N SER A 139 -11.96 -2.45 3.73
CA SER A 139 -11.30 -1.14 3.83
C SER A 139 -12.14 0.02 3.26
N VAL A 140 -13.08 -0.25 2.35
CA VAL A 140 -13.83 0.80 1.62
C VAL A 140 -14.75 1.61 2.55
N GLU A 141 -15.51 0.94 3.42
CA GLU A 141 -16.42 1.61 4.34
C GLU A 141 -15.68 2.50 5.35
N PRO A 142 -14.60 2.05 6.02
CA PRO A 142 -13.79 2.92 6.86
C PRO A 142 -13.19 4.13 6.12
N LEU A 143 -12.76 3.96 4.86
CA LEU A 143 -12.28 5.08 4.04
C LEU A 143 -13.40 6.12 3.76
N TRP A 144 -14.62 5.65 3.54
CA TRP A 144 -15.77 6.54 3.40
C TRP A 144 -16.07 7.27 4.71
N LYS A 145 -16.10 6.56 5.85
CA LYS A 145 -16.31 7.15 7.18
C LYS A 145 -15.24 8.20 7.52
N ALA A 146 -14.00 8.00 7.09
CA ALA A 146 -12.95 8.99 7.27
C ALA A 146 -13.29 10.37 6.66
N GLY A 147 -14.14 10.38 5.62
CA GLY A 147 -14.61 11.62 4.99
C GLY A 147 -15.81 12.29 5.66
N ILE A 148 -16.66 11.53 6.33
CA ILE A 148 -17.97 12.03 6.78
C ILE A 148 -18.20 11.96 8.30
N ASP A 149 -17.45 11.14 9.03
CA ASP A 149 -17.62 10.99 10.49
C ASP A 149 -16.78 12.04 11.22
N ASP A 150 -17.40 12.75 12.15
CA ASP A 150 -16.72 13.81 12.92
C ASP A 150 -15.61 13.25 13.82
N ARG A 151 -15.70 11.99 14.24
CA ARG A 151 -14.63 11.32 15.02
C ARG A 151 -13.30 11.24 14.24
N ALA A 152 -13.36 11.28 12.92
CA ALA A 152 -12.18 11.22 12.04
C ALA A 152 -11.54 12.59 11.77
N SER A 153 -12.14 13.69 12.21
CA SER A 153 -11.60 15.04 12.01
C SER A 153 -10.22 15.20 12.63
N LYS A 154 -9.26 15.66 11.82
CA LYS A 154 -7.85 15.90 12.22
C LYS A 154 -7.16 14.67 12.82
N GLN A 155 -7.50 13.49 12.30
CA GLN A 155 -6.93 12.23 12.77
C GLN A 155 -5.95 11.61 11.76
N ILE A 156 -4.89 11.00 12.30
CA ILE A 156 -4.07 10.02 11.57
C ILE A 156 -4.49 8.64 12.06
N ILE A 157 -4.82 7.73 11.14
CA ILE A 157 -5.41 6.43 11.47
C ILE A 157 -4.72 5.33 10.65
N ASN A 158 -4.16 4.33 11.32
CA ASN A 158 -3.74 3.10 10.68
C ASN A 158 -4.99 2.30 10.28
N LEU A 159 -5.02 1.85 9.03
CA LEU A 159 -6.11 1.01 8.53
C LEU A 159 -5.55 -0.24 7.90
N GLY A 160 -5.87 -1.40 8.44
CA GLY A 160 -5.32 -2.61 7.86
C GLY A 160 -5.56 -3.90 8.58
N GLY A 161 -5.02 -4.96 7.97
CA GLY A 161 -5.15 -6.33 8.44
C GLY A 161 -4.65 -6.51 9.88
N ILE A 162 -5.43 -7.28 10.61
CA ILE A 162 -5.20 -7.56 12.02
C ILE A 162 -4.04 -8.56 12.20
N THR A 163 -3.89 -9.48 11.25
CA THR A 163 -2.91 -10.56 11.33
C THR A 163 -1.80 -10.32 10.33
N ASP A 164 -0.57 -10.29 10.82
CA ASP A 164 0.61 -10.29 9.98
C ASP A 164 1.00 -11.74 9.61
N VAL A 165 1.42 -11.92 8.37
CA VAL A 165 1.90 -13.19 7.83
C VAL A 165 3.25 -12.99 7.16
N SER A 166 4.05 -14.04 7.06
CA SER A 166 5.25 -14.00 6.23
C SER A 166 4.88 -13.95 4.73
N ILE A 167 5.77 -13.41 3.92
CA ILE A 167 5.59 -13.41 2.46
C ILE A 167 5.51 -14.85 1.93
N LYS A 168 6.24 -15.78 2.56
CA LYS A 168 6.14 -17.22 2.23
C LYS A 168 4.76 -17.79 2.53
N GLU A 169 4.21 -17.55 3.74
CA GLU A 169 2.84 -17.98 4.10
C GLU A 169 1.79 -17.41 3.15
N ALA A 170 1.95 -16.14 2.73
CA ALA A 170 1.06 -15.53 1.75
C ALA A 170 1.17 -16.18 0.36
N ALA A 171 2.39 -16.55 -0.07
CA ALA A 171 2.63 -17.24 -1.33
C ALA A 171 2.05 -18.68 -1.30
N ASP A 172 2.28 -19.41 -0.22
CA ASP A 172 1.74 -20.77 -0.06
C ASP A 172 0.21 -20.75 -0.07
N THR A 173 -0.41 -19.81 0.65
CA THR A 173 -1.88 -19.61 0.65
C THR A 173 -2.40 -19.29 -0.75
N LEU A 174 -1.70 -18.43 -1.50
CA LEU A 174 -2.11 -18.09 -2.84
C LEU A 174 -1.97 -19.26 -3.81
N ILE A 175 -0.91 -20.04 -3.74
CA ILE A 175 -0.72 -21.25 -4.54
C ILE A 175 -1.85 -22.26 -4.28
N GLU A 176 -2.26 -22.43 -3.03
CA GLU A 176 -3.42 -23.26 -2.69
C GLU A 176 -4.71 -22.72 -3.35
N VAL A 177 -4.94 -21.41 -3.30
CA VAL A 177 -6.12 -20.76 -3.92
C VAL A 177 -6.11 -20.88 -5.45
N MET A 178 -4.93 -20.84 -6.07
CA MET A 178 -4.77 -20.94 -7.53
C MET A 178 -4.77 -22.39 -8.04
N ASP A 179 -4.85 -23.38 -7.15
CA ASP A 179 -4.78 -24.81 -7.45
C ASP A 179 -3.48 -25.21 -8.16
N GLY A 180 -2.36 -24.68 -7.67
CA GLY A 180 -1.03 -25.01 -8.14
C GLY A 180 -0.14 -23.79 -8.40
N GLY A 181 1.09 -24.09 -8.76
CA GLY A 181 2.14 -23.12 -9.05
C GLY A 181 3.47 -23.54 -8.46
N LYS A 182 4.54 -22.90 -8.91
CA LYS A 182 5.89 -23.10 -8.38
C LYS A 182 6.39 -21.82 -7.76
N ILE A 183 7.14 -21.91 -6.67
CA ILE A 183 7.85 -20.80 -6.06
C ILE A 183 9.29 -20.82 -6.56
N VAL A 184 9.82 -19.64 -6.92
CA VAL A 184 11.23 -19.42 -7.23
C VAL A 184 11.73 -18.29 -6.33
N GLU A 185 12.82 -18.56 -5.63
CA GLU A 185 13.50 -17.58 -4.80
C GLU A 185 14.40 -16.70 -5.67
N LEU A 186 14.36 -15.40 -5.42
CA LEU A 186 15.19 -14.38 -6.06
C LEU A 186 16.09 -13.73 -5.01
N GLU A 187 17.08 -12.98 -5.47
CA GLU A 187 17.94 -12.19 -4.61
C GLU A 187 17.14 -11.27 -3.68
N GLN A 188 17.59 -11.15 -2.44
CA GLN A 188 16.94 -10.30 -1.44
C GLN A 188 16.98 -8.83 -1.86
N ARG A 189 15.85 -8.13 -1.64
CA ARG A 189 15.75 -6.68 -1.87
C ARG A 189 16.04 -5.89 -0.59
N HIS A 190 16.40 -4.63 -0.78
CA HIS A 190 16.41 -3.66 0.30
C HIS A 190 14.97 -3.28 0.66
N GLU A 191 14.46 -3.82 1.76
CA GLU A 191 13.11 -3.54 2.26
C GLU A 191 13.04 -3.75 3.79
N VAL A 192 12.04 -3.16 4.43
CA VAL A 192 11.77 -3.39 5.85
C VAL A 192 11.37 -4.85 6.06
N HIS A 193 12.02 -5.53 7.01
CA HIS A 193 11.74 -6.94 7.29
C HIS A 193 10.31 -7.16 7.79
N SER A 194 9.86 -6.38 8.78
CA SER A 194 8.52 -6.51 9.35
C SER A 194 7.76 -5.19 9.28
N ALA A 195 6.56 -5.21 8.68
CA ALA A 195 5.73 -4.02 8.53
C ALA A 195 4.25 -4.36 8.78
N TYR A 196 3.80 -4.07 10.00
CA TYR A 196 2.40 -4.16 10.44
C TYR A 196 2.15 -3.17 11.59
N SER A 197 0.90 -2.84 11.87
CA SER A 197 0.54 -1.80 12.84
C SER A 197 -0.53 -2.23 13.83
N THR A 198 -0.73 -1.39 14.85
CA THR A 198 -1.97 -1.41 15.62
C THR A 198 -3.12 -0.88 14.76
N TYR A 199 -4.33 -1.34 15.02
CA TYR A 199 -5.55 -0.97 14.29
C TYR A 199 -6.68 -0.52 15.23
N SER A 200 -6.44 -0.41 16.52
CA SER A 200 -7.44 -0.02 17.52
C SER A 200 -8.13 1.29 17.19
N LYS A 201 -7.38 2.26 16.68
CA LYS A 201 -7.92 3.57 16.30
C LYS A 201 -8.89 3.50 15.11
N SER A 202 -8.65 2.63 14.13
CA SER A 202 -9.60 2.43 13.02
C SER A 202 -10.88 1.71 13.47
N VAL A 203 -10.78 0.81 14.46
CA VAL A 203 -11.97 0.19 15.08
C VAL A 203 -12.79 1.24 15.83
N GLU A 204 -12.15 2.06 16.65
CA GLU A 204 -12.81 3.07 17.48
C GLU A 204 -13.45 4.20 16.67
N LEU A 205 -12.72 4.75 15.69
CA LEU A 205 -13.11 5.97 14.98
C LEU A 205 -13.81 5.74 13.64
N LEU A 206 -13.60 4.59 13.02
CA LEU A 206 -14.12 4.28 11.69
C LEU A 206 -14.98 3.01 11.67
N ASP A 207 -15.23 2.40 12.84
CA ASP A 207 -15.95 1.14 12.99
C ASP A 207 -15.38 0.03 12.07
N PHE A 208 -14.03 -0.01 11.96
CA PHE A 208 -13.36 -1.01 11.13
C PHE A 208 -13.55 -2.41 11.69
N GLU A 209 -13.98 -3.32 10.84
CA GLU A 209 -14.11 -4.75 11.16
C GLU A 209 -13.28 -5.57 10.16
N HIS A 210 -12.45 -6.47 10.66
CA HIS A 210 -11.75 -7.44 9.83
C HIS A 210 -12.65 -8.67 9.62
N LYS A 211 -13.39 -8.67 8.50
CA LYS A 211 -14.36 -9.72 8.17
C LYS A 211 -13.80 -10.80 7.27
N THR A 212 -12.78 -10.47 6.49
CA THR A 212 -12.26 -11.34 5.42
C THR A 212 -10.84 -11.78 5.74
N ASN A 213 -10.63 -13.07 6.00
CA ASN A 213 -9.28 -13.62 6.17
C ASN A 213 -8.52 -13.66 4.83
N LEU A 214 -7.18 -13.87 4.89
CA LEU A 214 -6.32 -13.82 3.72
C LEU A 214 -6.76 -14.80 2.63
N LYS A 215 -7.07 -16.04 2.96
CA LYS A 215 -7.48 -17.08 2.00
C LYS A 215 -8.80 -16.73 1.31
N GLU A 216 -9.79 -16.23 2.05
CA GLU A 216 -11.05 -15.78 1.47
C GLU A 216 -10.86 -14.60 0.52
N GLY A 217 -10.11 -13.57 0.94
CA GLY A 217 -9.84 -12.41 0.10
C GLY A 217 -9.07 -12.76 -1.16
N LEU A 218 -8.06 -13.65 -1.04
CA LEU A 218 -7.31 -14.17 -2.20
C LEU A 218 -8.22 -14.96 -3.13
N THR A 219 -9.14 -15.77 -2.60
CA THR A 219 -10.11 -16.53 -3.41
C THR A 219 -11.02 -15.59 -4.22
N LYS A 220 -11.53 -14.52 -3.61
CA LYS A 220 -12.35 -13.50 -4.30
C LYS A 220 -11.53 -12.79 -5.38
N MET A 221 -10.33 -12.33 -5.04
CA MET A 221 -9.45 -11.65 -5.97
C MET A 221 -9.02 -12.57 -7.13
N TRP A 222 -8.72 -13.85 -6.86
CA TRP A 222 -8.33 -14.83 -7.89
C TRP A 222 -9.46 -15.09 -8.88
N LYS A 223 -10.71 -15.33 -8.40
CA LYS A 223 -11.88 -15.47 -9.26
C LYS A 223 -12.06 -14.28 -10.19
N TRP A 224 -11.85 -13.07 -9.69
CA TRP A 224 -11.88 -11.87 -10.51
C TRP A 224 -10.70 -11.82 -11.49
N ALA A 225 -9.48 -12.13 -11.07
CA ALA A 225 -8.27 -12.08 -11.90
C ALA A 225 -8.36 -13.00 -13.12
N GLN A 226 -8.93 -14.20 -12.97
CA GLN A 226 -9.13 -15.17 -14.06
C GLN A 226 -10.04 -14.63 -15.19
N LEU A 227 -10.94 -13.70 -14.87
CA LEU A 227 -11.86 -13.08 -15.84
C LEU A 227 -11.23 -11.87 -16.55
N GLN A 228 -10.03 -11.45 -16.16
CA GLN A 228 -9.41 -10.27 -16.74
C GLN A 228 -8.74 -10.57 -18.09
N PRO A 229 -8.72 -9.58 -18.99
CA PRO A 229 -8.04 -9.76 -20.28
C PRO A 229 -6.54 -9.96 -20.06
N LYS A 230 -5.93 -10.85 -20.84
CA LYS A 230 -4.47 -10.96 -20.88
C LYS A 230 -3.90 -9.66 -21.44
N ARG A 231 -3.08 -8.99 -20.64
CA ARG A 231 -2.37 -7.77 -21.02
C ARG A 231 -0.87 -7.98 -20.83
N LYS A 232 -0.08 -7.37 -21.69
CA LYS A 232 1.36 -7.27 -21.43
C LYS A 232 1.59 -6.54 -20.12
N GLN A 233 2.47 -7.09 -19.30
CA GLN A 233 2.89 -6.47 -18.06
C GLN A 233 3.47 -5.08 -18.36
N PHE A 234 3.06 -4.08 -17.58
CA PHE A 234 3.63 -2.74 -17.70
C PHE A 234 5.11 -2.81 -17.31
N LYS A 235 5.97 -2.37 -18.22
CA LYS A 235 7.41 -2.22 -17.99
C LYS A 235 7.75 -0.73 -18.04
N TRP A 236 8.47 -0.26 -17.04
CA TRP A 236 8.96 1.11 -17.04
C TRP A 236 9.92 1.30 -18.21
N LYS A 237 9.72 2.35 -19.00
CA LYS A 237 10.47 2.52 -20.25
C LYS A 237 11.86 3.07 -20.02
N GLU A 238 11.98 4.01 -19.10
CA GLU A 238 13.20 4.75 -18.86
C GLU A 238 13.32 5.05 -17.34
N TYR A 239 14.32 4.48 -16.70
CA TYR A 239 14.61 4.76 -15.30
C TYR A 239 15.39 6.07 -15.21
N GLU A 240 15.10 6.90 -14.19
CA GLU A 240 15.87 8.11 -13.89
C GLU A 240 17.26 7.76 -13.34
N LEU A 241 17.36 6.58 -12.70
CA LEU A 241 18.59 6.03 -12.17
C LEU A 241 18.56 4.50 -12.33
N ASP A 242 19.54 3.94 -13.02
CA ASP A 242 19.71 2.50 -13.23
C ASP A 242 20.76 1.85 -12.32
N VAL A 243 21.57 2.66 -11.62
CA VAL A 243 22.55 2.18 -10.66
C VAL A 243 21.86 1.46 -9.50
N GLY A 244 22.19 0.19 -9.31
CA GLY A 244 21.59 -0.66 -8.29
C GLY A 244 20.20 -1.20 -8.68
N LEU A 245 19.79 -1.04 -9.95
CA LEU A 245 18.54 -1.62 -10.44
C LEU A 245 18.63 -3.15 -10.38
N TYR A 246 17.62 -3.76 -9.83
CA TYR A 246 17.54 -5.21 -9.68
C TYR A 246 17.47 -5.92 -11.04
N GLU A 247 18.19 -7.04 -11.20
CA GLU A 247 18.25 -7.80 -12.46
C GLU A 247 16.85 -8.21 -12.97
N PHE A 248 15.94 -8.58 -12.07
CA PHE A 248 14.58 -8.96 -12.44
C PHE A 248 13.69 -7.78 -12.90
N TRP A 249 14.19 -6.53 -12.83
CA TRP A 249 13.49 -5.35 -13.37
C TRP A 249 14.09 -4.87 -14.71
N LYS A 250 15.27 -5.29 -15.03
CA LYS A 250 15.90 -5.06 -16.34
C LYS A 250 15.26 -5.91 -17.46
#